data_cdeb97a4e3ff9da944c3097dbca14a59
#
_entry.id   cdeb97a4e3ff9da944c3097dbca14a59
#
_cell.length_a   1.000
_cell.length_b   1.000
_cell.length_c   1.000
_cell.angle_alpha   90.00
_cell.angle_beta   90.00
_cell.angle_gamma   90.00
#
_symmetry.space_group_name_H-M   'P 1'
#
loop_
_entity.id
_entity.type
_entity.pdbx_description
1 polymer ?
#
loop_
_entity_poly.entity_id
_entity_poly.type
_entity_poly.pdbx_seq_one_letter_code
_entity_poly.pdbx_strand_id
1 'polypeptide(L)'
;DAPGQGSAAAPAQAAATDPADLPSPIAGTVQTWKVAVGDEVEEGDLIAVMEAMKMEMQVHAHRDGRVTWQAAAGTFLTAGARLVNIV
;
A
#
# COMPACT_ATOMS: atom_id res chain seq x y z
N ASP A 1 -25.29 -0.82 10.66
CA ASP A 1 -25.09 -1.06 10.23
C ASP A 1 -24.83 -1.39 9.82
N ALA A 2 -24.80 -1.22 10.19
CA ALA A 2 -24.59 -1.48 9.78
C ALA A 2 -24.39 -1.98 9.33
N PRO A 3 -24.43 -1.95 9.66
CA PRO A 3 -24.06 -2.36 9.22
C PRO A 3 -23.65 -2.89 8.76
N GLY A 4 -23.49 -2.82 8.92
CA GLY A 4 -23.08 -3.17 8.48
C GLY A 4 -22.41 -3.39 8.25
N GLN A 5 -22.36 -3.35 8.60
CA GLN A 5 -21.75 -3.41 8.32
C GLN A 5 -21.05 -3.79 8.07
N GLY A 6 -21.02 -3.75 8.23
CA GLY A 6 -20.41 -3.95 7.99
C GLY A 6 -19.65 -4.05 7.91
N SER A 7 -19.60 -3.86 8.16
CA SER A 7 -18.93 -3.84 8.02
C SER A 7 -18.09 -3.98 8.02
N ALA A 8 -18.48 -3.80 8.26
CA ALA A 8 -17.65 -3.70 8.34
C ALA A 8 -16.47 -3.89 8.16
N ALA A 9 -16.13 -4.16 8.40
CA ALA A 9 -14.96 -4.33 8.53
C ALA A 9 -14.02 -4.18 7.49
N ALA A 10 -14.04 -4.73 6.66
CA ALA A 10 -13.13 -4.63 5.69
C ALA A 10 -12.88 -3.30 5.14
N PRO A 11 -13.51 -2.34 5.60
CA PRO A 11 -13.38 -1.03 5.03
C PRO A 11 -12.00 -0.45 5.12
N ALA A 12 -11.16 -1.05 5.88
CA ALA A 12 -9.83 -0.53 5.99
C ALA A 12 -9.04 -0.65 4.70
N GLN A 13 -9.50 -1.46 3.76
CA GLN A 13 -8.71 -1.75 2.58
C GLN A 13 -9.44 -1.29 1.32
N ALA A 14 -9.32 -0.02 1.04
CA ALA A 14 -9.86 0.52 -0.19
C ALA A 14 -9.05 -0.02 -1.37
N ALA A 15 -9.74 -0.31 -2.46
CA ALA A 15 -9.08 -0.70 -3.69
C ALA A 15 -8.33 0.47 -4.28
N ALA A 16 -7.22 0.19 -4.96
CA ALA A 16 -6.47 1.21 -5.68
C ALA A 16 -7.25 1.53 -6.96
N THR A 17 -7.92 2.70 -6.96
CA THR A 17 -8.74 3.10 -8.10
C THR A 17 -8.21 4.33 -8.82
N ASP A 18 -7.29 5.06 -8.21
CA ASP A 18 -6.71 6.27 -8.78
C ASP A 18 -5.37 5.92 -9.42
N PRO A 19 -5.01 6.50 -10.57
CA PRO A 19 -3.69 6.24 -11.16
C PRO A 19 -2.54 6.58 -10.22
N ALA A 20 -2.76 7.48 -9.25
CA ALA A 20 -1.74 7.79 -8.26
C ALA A 20 -1.60 6.71 -7.20
N ASP A 21 -2.57 5.82 -7.08
CA ASP A 21 -2.53 4.72 -6.11
C ASP A 21 -1.73 3.56 -6.66
N LEU A 22 -0.81 3.04 -5.85
CA LEU A 22 -0.12 1.81 -6.18
C LEU A 22 -0.85 0.68 -5.47
N PRO A 23 -1.39 -0.29 -6.20
CA PRO A 23 -2.05 -1.43 -5.56
C PRO A 23 -1.02 -2.36 -4.94
N SER A 24 -1.43 -3.03 -3.87
CA SER A 24 -0.60 -4.07 -3.29
C SER A 24 -0.42 -5.19 -4.31
N PRO A 25 0.82 -5.60 -4.61
CA PRO A 25 1.05 -6.63 -5.64
C PRO A 25 0.67 -8.02 -5.16
N ILE A 26 0.57 -8.22 -3.87
CA ILE A 26 0.29 -9.53 -3.29
C ILE A 26 -0.56 -9.35 -2.03
N ALA A 27 -1.17 -10.45 -1.60
CA ALA A 27 -1.80 -10.49 -0.29
C ALA A 27 -0.71 -10.73 0.74
N GLY A 28 -0.43 -9.74 1.56
CA GLY A 28 0.64 -9.84 2.53
C GLY A 28 0.67 -8.67 3.49
N THR A 29 1.68 -8.65 4.34
CA THR A 29 1.84 -7.62 5.37
C THR A 29 2.93 -6.65 4.97
N VAL A 30 2.67 -5.36 5.14
CA VAL A 30 3.71 -4.34 4.94
C VAL A 30 4.69 -4.47 6.10
N GLN A 31 5.93 -4.83 5.79
CA GLN A 31 6.94 -5.08 6.81
C GLN A 31 7.71 -3.82 7.16
N THR A 32 8.16 -3.10 6.16
CA THR A 32 9.01 -1.93 6.35
C THR A 32 8.77 -0.91 5.25
N TRP A 33 8.69 0.36 5.63
CA TRP A 33 8.68 1.46 4.66
C TRP A 33 10.09 2.05 4.55
N LYS A 34 10.51 2.32 3.32
CA LYS A 34 11.78 2.99 3.06
C LYS A 34 11.59 4.48 2.83
N VAL A 35 10.35 4.94 2.73
CA VAL A 35 9.99 6.33 2.53
C VAL A 35 8.86 6.69 3.48
N ALA A 36 8.60 7.97 3.63
CA ALA A 36 7.52 8.48 4.47
C ALA A 36 6.65 9.43 3.68
N VAL A 37 5.45 9.69 4.21
CA VAL A 37 4.57 10.70 3.61
C VAL A 37 5.32 12.03 3.53
N GLY A 38 5.28 12.64 2.34
CA GLY A 38 5.98 13.87 2.08
C GLY A 38 7.28 13.68 1.31
N ASP A 39 7.79 12.46 1.24
CA ASP A 39 9.02 12.20 0.50
C ASP A 39 8.76 12.20 -0.98
N GLU A 40 9.76 12.63 -1.73
CA GLU A 40 9.71 12.55 -3.19
C GLU A 40 10.39 11.27 -3.64
N VAL A 41 9.81 10.63 -4.63
CA VAL A 41 10.30 9.36 -5.16
C VAL A 41 10.31 9.39 -6.67
N GLU A 42 11.10 8.51 -7.25
CA GLU A 42 11.14 8.32 -8.70
C GLU A 42 10.64 6.93 -9.02
N GLU A 43 10.09 6.78 -10.19
CA GLU A 43 9.64 5.46 -10.66
C GLU A 43 10.78 4.46 -10.53
N GLY A 44 10.48 3.32 -9.92
CA GLY A 44 11.49 2.28 -9.72
C GLY A 44 12.20 2.33 -8.37
N ASP A 45 12.04 3.42 -7.61
CA ASP A 45 12.66 3.50 -6.29
C ASP A 45 12.06 2.45 -5.35
N LEU A 46 12.91 1.84 -4.55
CA LEU A 46 12.44 0.90 -3.52
C LEU A 46 11.77 1.72 -2.42
N ILE A 47 10.47 1.48 -2.21
CA ILE A 47 9.70 2.26 -1.25
C ILE A 47 9.24 1.44 -0.06
N ALA A 48 9.11 0.13 -0.21
CA ALA A 48 8.61 -0.71 0.88
C ALA A 48 9.03 -2.15 0.69
N VAL A 49 8.94 -2.91 1.78
CA VAL A 49 9.13 -4.36 1.75
C VAL A 49 7.87 -4.97 2.34
N MET A 50 7.29 -5.93 1.63
CA MET A 50 6.15 -6.68 2.10
C MET A 50 6.55 -8.12 2.36
N GLU A 51 5.83 -8.78 3.27
CA GLU A 51 6.05 -10.18 3.57
C GLU A 51 4.78 -10.96 3.29
N ALA A 52 4.91 -12.07 2.60
CA ALA A 52 3.82 -12.98 2.32
C ALA A 52 4.37 -14.39 2.24
N MET A 53 3.72 -15.33 2.93
CA MET A 53 4.09 -16.74 2.87
C MET A 53 5.57 -16.97 3.16
N LYS A 54 6.10 -16.24 4.15
CA LYS A 54 7.50 -16.34 4.61
C LYS A 54 8.51 -15.84 3.58
N MET A 55 8.05 -15.09 2.58
CA MET A 55 8.91 -14.50 1.57
C MET A 55 8.79 -12.99 1.66
N GLU A 56 9.90 -12.31 1.40
CA GLU A 56 9.89 -10.86 1.33
C GLU A 56 9.80 -10.43 -0.12
N MET A 57 9.02 -9.38 -0.36
CA MET A 57 8.88 -8.80 -1.69
C MET A 57 9.17 -7.32 -1.62
N GLN A 58 10.02 -6.85 -2.51
CA GLN A 58 10.33 -5.43 -2.62
C GLN A 58 9.25 -4.75 -3.45
N VAL A 59 8.81 -3.59 -2.96
CA VAL A 59 7.81 -2.80 -3.67
C VAL A 59 8.49 -1.53 -4.17
N HIS A 60 8.30 -1.23 -5.45
CA HIS A 60 8.92 -0.09 -6.10
C HIS A 60 7.87 0.92 -6.51
N ALA A 61 8.24 2.20 -6.53
CA ALA A 61 7.34 3.25 -6.95
C ALA A 61 6.92 3.05 -8.40
N HIS A 62 5.64 3.28 -8.67
CA HIS A 62 5.09 3.09 -10.02
C HIS A 62 5.16 4.37 -10.85
N ARG A 63 5.57 5.48 -10.25
CA ARG A 63 5.67 6.76 -10.94
C ARG A 63 6.53 7.70 -10.11
N ASP A 64 6.99 8.78 -10.74
CA ASP A 64 7.66 9.86 -10.05
C ASP A 64 6.63 10.69 -9.33
N GLY A 65 6.97 11.22 -8.17
CA GLY A 65 6.07 12.10 -7.46
C GLY A 65 6.35 12.15 -5.98
N ARG A 66 5.34 12.59 -5.23
CA ARG A 66 5.43 12.71 -3.78
C ARG A 66 4.46 11.75 -3.12
N VAL A 67 4.92 11.11 -2.07
CA VAL A 67 4.07 10.22 -1.29
C VAL A 67 3.10 11.06 -0.47
N THR A 68 1.80 10.89 -0.69
CA THR A 68 0.78 11.61 0.04
C THR A 68 0.07 10.75 1.07
N TRP A 69 0.13 9.43 0.91
CA TRP A 69 -0.49 8.50 1.84
C TRP A 69 0.18 7.14 1.68
N GLN A 70 0.33 6.44 2.78
CA GLN A 70 0.83 5.06 2.74
C GLN A 70 0.19 4.25 3.86
N ALA A 71 0.01 2.95 3.62
CA ALA A 71 -0.55 2.05 4.61
C ALA A 71 0.43 1.91 5.77
N ALA A 72 -0.09 1.76 6.98
CA ALA A 72 0.77 1.63 8.15
C ALA A 72 1.58 0.34 8.09
N ALA A 73 2.82 0.40 8.56
CA ALA A 73 3.64 -0.80 8.68
C ALA A 73 2.95 -1.79 9.61
N GLY A 74 3.04 -3.06 9.29
CA GLY A 74 2.37 -4.11 10.06
C GLY A 74 0.96 -4.40 9.61
N THR A 75 0.44 -3.67 8.63
CA THR A 75 -0.91 -3.86 8.12
C THR A 75 -0.91 -4.98 7.08
N PHE A 76 -1.86 -5.91 7.21
CA PHE A 76 -2.09 -6.90 6.17
C PHE A 76 -2.95 -6.30 5.08
N LEU A 77 -2.55 -6.49 3.83
CA LEU A 77 -3.30 -6.00 2.66
C LEU A 77 -3.59 -7.15 1.72
N THR A 78 -4.78 -7.13 1.14
CA THR A 78 -5.11 -8.07 0.07
C THR A 78 -4.54 -7.53 -1.25
N ALA A 79 -4.35 -8.41 -2.22
CA ALA A 79 -3.86 -8.00 -3.53
C ALA A 79 -4.83 -6.99 -4.14
N GLY A 80 -4.30 -5.91 -4.69
CA GLY A 80 -5.11 -4.85 -5.28
C GLY A 80 -5.54 -3.77 -4.30
N ALA A 81 -5.32 -3.96 -3.00
CA ALA A 81 -5.64 -2.95 -2.01
C ALA A 81 -4.70 -1.75 -2.18
N ARG A 82 -5.17 -0.58 -1.81
CA ARG A 82 -4.39 0.65 -1.90
C ARG A 82 -3.21 0.58 -0.93
N LEU A 83 -2.01 0.61 -1.48
CA LEU A 83 -0.79 0.52 -0.67
C LEU A 83 -0.21 1.89 -0.38
N VAL A 84 -0.08 2.72 -1.40
CA VAL A 84 0.54 4.03 -1.29
C VAL A 84 -0.03 4.92 -2.39
N ASN A 85 -0.10 6.22 -2.12
CA ASN A 85 -0.53 7.20 -3.12
C ASN A 85 0.65 8.10 -3.44
N ILE A 86 0.99 8.21 -4.73
CA ILE A 86 2.11 9.04 -5.21
C ILE A 86 1.57 9.98 -6.28
N VAL A 87 1.64 11.26 -6.00
CA VAL A 87 1.14 12.29 -6.94
C VAL A 87 2.25 13.19 -7.45
#